data_0bfdc2f74c55d864d546577477f6da39
#
_entry.id   0bfdc2f74c55d864d546577477f6da39
#
_cell.length_a   1.000
_cell.length_b   1.000
_cell.length_c   1.000
_cell.angle_alpha   90.00
_cell.angle_beta   90.00
_cell.angle_gamma   90.00
#
_symmetry.space_group_name_H-M   'P 1'
#
loop_
_entity.id
_entity.type
_entity.pdbx_description
1 polymer ?
#
loop_
_entity_poly.entity_id
_entity_poly.type
_entity_poly.pdbx_seq_one_letter_code
_entity_poly.pdbx_strand_id
1 'polypeptide(L)'
;MTPLDDVRTTVIVHGKVFQVGGFSIMPFSVRHLAAEPVAVSISNGSRKVGIASDLGTVTPTVIEKMSGSDLMLVEANYDEDMLLTGDYPGFLKKAIHGDHGHLSNEDAGTLSAKAASEITKDVVLVHLSKDNNTPEKALETVSGKIARAKHRPKVSVIEHGSTGGPF
;
A
#
# COMPACT_ATOMS: atom_id res chain seq x y z
N MET A 1 19.45 -20.88 12.36
CA MET A 1 18.14 -20.97 11.68
C MET A 1 17.32 -22.00 12.42
N THR A 2 16.21 -21.61 13.03
CA THR A 2 15.28 -22.57 13.65
C THR A 2 14.63 -23.37 12.53
N PRO A 3 14.58 -24.72 12.61
CA PRO A 3 13.91 -25.53 11.60
C PRO A 3 12.43 -25.12 11.50
N LEU A 4 11.92 -25.00 10.28
CA LEU A 4 10.50 -24.68 10.00
C LEU A 4 9.59 -25.92 10.14
N ASP A 5 10.12 -27.03 10.67
CA ASP A 5 9.44 -28.33 10.69
C ASP A 5 8.14 -28.35 11.52
N ASP A 6 7.98 -27.39 12.46
CA ASP A 6 6.76 -27.25 13.27
C ASP A 6 5.84 -26.11 12.80
N VAL A 7 6.16 -25.43 11.69
CA VAL A 7 5.35 -24.32 11.17
C VAL A 7 4.34 -24.84 10.15
N ARG A 8 3.07 -24.76 10.48
CA ARG A 8 2.00 -25.04 9.50
C ARG A 8 2.03 -23.96 8.42
N THR A 9 2.32 -24.37 7.20
CA THR A 9 2.27 -23.50 6.02
C THR A 9 1.01 -23.78 5.20
N THR A 10 0.43 -22.74 4.64
CA THR A 10 -0.71 -22.85 3.72
C THR A 10 -0.38 -22.07 2.45
N VAL A 11 -0.56 -22.70 1.30
CA VAL A 11 -0.44 -22.01 0.02
C VAL A 11 -1.66 -21.11 -0.17
N ILE A 12 -1.42 -19.82 -0.31
CA ILE A 12 -2.47 -18.86 -0.64
C ILE A 12 -2.57 -18.70 -2.15
N VAL A 13 -3.78 -18.46 -2.64
CA VAL A 13 -4.04 -18.21 -4.06
C VAL A 13 -4.72 -16.86 -4.17
N HIS A 14 -4.19 -15.95 -5.00
CA HIS A 14 -4.81 -14.66 -5.22
C HIS A 14 -6.27 -14.82 -5.72
N GLY A 15 -7.14 -13.94 -5.26
CA GLY A 15 -8.58 -14.01 -5.55
C GLY A 15 -9.38 -15.04 -4.74
N LYS A 16 -8.73 -15.87 -3.91
CA LYS A 16 -9.41 -16.82 -3.02
C LYS A 16 -9.30 -16.39 -1.56
N VAL A 17 -10.45 -16.22 -0.93
CA VAL A 17 -10.51 -15.93 0.52
C VAL A 17 -10.08 -17.13 1.33
N PHE A 18 -9.28 -16.91 2.36
CA PHE A 18 -9.01 -17.91 3.38
C PHE A 18 -9.24 -17.32 4.77
N GLN A 19 -9.37 -18.20 5.78
CA GLN A 19 -9.68 -17.81 7.15
C GLN A 19 -8.48 -18.01 8.06
N VAL A 20 -8.23 -17.00 8.93
CA VAL A 20 -7.26 -17.12 10.02
C VAL A 20 -7.95 -16.61 11.29
N GLY A 21 -8.26 -17.53 12.21
CA GLY A 21 -9.09 -17.18 13.36
C GLY A 21 -10.43 -16.61 12.93
N GLY A 22 -10.79 -15.45 13.46
CA GLY A 22 -12.02 -14.71 13.10
C GLY A 22 -11.88 -13.77 11.90
N PHE A 23 -10.80 -13.86 11.12
CA PHE A 23 -10.52 -12.95 10.00
C PHE A 23 -10.64 -13.68 8.67
N SER A 24 -11.32 -13.04 7.72
CA SER A 24 -11.32 -13.39 6.30
C SER A 24 -10.21 -12.59 5.61
N ILE A 25 -9.30 -13.29 4.95
CA ILE A 25 -8.17 -12.67 4.24
C ILE A 25 -8.33 -12.93 2.74
N MET A 26 -8.35 -11.85 1.95
CA MET A 26 -8.45 -11.88 0.51
C MET A 26 -7.14 -11.37 -0.11
N PRO A 27 -6.24 -12.25 -0.59
CA PRO A 27 -5.11 -11.82 -1.39
C PRO A 27 -5.58 -11.46 -2.80
N PHE A 28 -5.02 -10.40 -3.38
CA PHE A 28 -5.30 -9.98 -4.74
C PHE A 28 -4.00 -9.58 -5.45
N SER A 29 -3.93 -9.87 -6.75
CA SER A 29 -2.73 -9.64 -7.54
C SER A 29 -2.42 -8.15 -7.68
N VAL A 30 -1.14 -7.80 -7.58
CA VAL A 30 -0.58 -6.49 -7.88
C VAL A 30 0.53 -6.63 -8.91
N ARG A 31 0.97 -5.51 -9.48
CA ARG A 31 2.12 -5.49 -10.39
C ARG A 31 3.38 -5.12 -9.62
N HIS A 32 4.26 -6.08 -9.46
CA HIS A 32 5.57 -5.86 -8.83
C HIS A 32 6.59 -6.85 -9.41
N LEU A 33 7.87 -6.55 -9.24
CA LEU A 33 8.96 -7.41 -9.72
C LEU A 33 9.20 -8.58 -8.77
N ALA A 34 8.22 -9.46 -8.67
CA ALA A 34 8.24 -10.69 -7.88
C ALA A 34 7.48 -11.80 -8.62
N ALA A 35 7.64 -13.06 -8.18
CA ALA A 35 7.02 -14.21 -8.85
C ALA A 35 5.48 -14.16 -8.81
N GLU A 36 4.90 -13.93 -7.64
CA GLU A 36 3.44 -13.83 -7.42
C GLU A 36 3.13 -12.76 -6.37
N PRO A 37 3.29 -11.45 -6.73
CA PRO A 37 3.07 -10.38 -5.77
C PRO A 37 1.59 -10.22 -5.45
N VAL A 38 1.28 -10.07 -4.17
CA VAL A 38 -0.09 -9.89 -3.68
C VAL A 38 -0.18 -8.75 -2.68
N ALA A 39 -1.26 -7.99 -2.79
CA ALA A 39 -1.80 -7.17 -1.72
C ALA A 39 -2.92 -7.94 -1.01
N VAL A 40 -3.39 -7.47 0.13
CA VAL A 40 -4.41 -8.16 0.91
C VAL A 40 -5.49 -7.22 1.42
N SER A 41 -6.73 -7.72 1.49
CA SER A 41 -7.74 -7.13 2.35
C SER A 41 -8.14 -8.11 3.45
N ILE A 42 -8.27 -7.60 4.67
CA ILE A 42 -8.55 -8.36 5.88
C ILE A 42 -9.86 -7.85 6.47
N SER A 43 -10.79 -8.76 6.77
CA SER A 43 -12.07 -8.40 7.38
C SER A 43 -12.45 -9.36 8.49
N ASN A 44 -13.08 -8.82 9.53
CA ASN A 44 -13.73 -9.63 10.59
C ASN A 44 -15.27 -9.62 10.48
N GLY A 45 -15.78 -9.20 9.31
CA GLY A 45 -17.21 -9.07 9.06
C GLY A 45 -17.80 -7.69 9.41
N SER A 46 -17.23 -6.96 10.37
CA SER A 46 -17.67 -5.61 10.76
C SER A 46 -16.69 -4.51 10.33
N ARG A 47 -15.42 -4.84 10.22
CA ARG A 47 -14.34 -3.94 9.84
C ARG A 47 -13.48 -4.55 8.73
N LYS A 48 -12.93 -3.70 7.89
CA LYS A 48 -12.03 -4.09 6.81
C LYS A 48 -10.76 -3.23 6.81
N VAL A 49 -9.63 -3.88 6.64
CA VAL A 49 -8.33 -3.25 6.42
C VAL A 49 -7.83 -3.65 5.03
N GLY A 50 -7.46 -2.68 4.22
CA GLY A 50 -6.78 -2.91 2.95
C GLY A 50 -5.29 -2.61 3.09
N ILE A 51 -4.43 -3.49 2.58
CA ILE A 51 -2.98 -3.33 2.62
C ILE A 51 -2.45 -3.51 1.19
N ALA A 52 -1.90 -2.44 0.63
CA ALA A 52 -1.29 -2.43 -0.69
C ALA A 52 0.13 -1.82 -0.60
N SER A 53 1.12 -2.68 -0.64
CA SER A 53 2.55 -2.37 -0.64
C SER A 53 3.25 -3.20 -1.71
N ASP A 54 4.40 -2.75 -2.17
CA ASP A 54 5.14 -3.39 -3.25
C ASP A 54 4.31 -3.52 -4.52
N LEU A 55 3.91 -2.38 -5.08
CA LEU A 55 3.17 -2.33 -6.34
C LEU A 55 3.56 -1.11 -7.17
N GLY A 56 3.81 -1.31 -8.46
CA GLY A 56 4.20 -0.22 -9.38
C GLY A 56 3.02 0.42 -10.12
N THR A 57 1.78 -0.10 -9.97
CA THR A 57 0.65 0.39 -10.77
C THR A 57 -0.67 0.34 -10.01
N VAL A 58 -1.41 1.43 -10.02
CA VAL A 58 -2.79 1.51 -9.52
C VAL A 58 -3.76 0.94 -10.55
N THR A 59 -4.11 -0.33 -10.42
CA THR A 59 -5.05 -0.99 -11.33
C THR A 59 -6.51 -0.88 -10.83
N PRO A 60 -7.52 -1.05 -11.71
CA PRO A 60 -8.93 -1.12 -11.29
C PRO A 60 -9.18 -2.18 -10.22
N THR A 61 -8.50 -3.34 -10.30
CA THR A 61 -8.59 -4.40 -9.28
C THR A 61 -8.09 -3.93 -7.92
N VAL A 62 -6.95 -3.24 -7.88
CA VAL A 62 -6.40 -2.69 -6.61
C VAL A 62 -7.41 -1.72 -6.01
N ILE A 63 -7.94 -0.79 -6.79
CA ILE A 63 -8.96 0.17 -6.32
C ILE A 63 -10.18 -0.57 -5.78
N GLU A 64 -10.73 -1.52 -6.53
CA GLU A 64 -11.90 -2.32 -6.11
C GLU A 64 -11.66 -3.05 -4.78
N LYS A 65 -10.53 -3.75 -4.67
CA LYS A 65 -10.23 -4.57 -3.47
C LYS A 65 -9.87 -3.72 -2.26
N MET A 66 -9.30 -2.54 -2.45
CA MET A 66 -9.04 -1.56 -1.39
C MET A 66 -10.31 -0.82 -0.95
N SER A 67 -11.30 -0.65 -1.84
CA SER A 67 -12.55 0.05 -1.54
C SER A 67 -13.33 -0.62 -0.41
N GLY A 68 -14.08 0.19 0.35
CA GLY A 68 -14.85 -0.29 1.50
C GLY A 68 -13.98 -0.71 2.69
N SER A 69 -12.72 -0.28 2.74
CA SER A 69 -11.87 -0.45 3.92
C SER A 69 -12.09 0.71 4.90
N ASP A 70 -12.18 0.36 6.19
CA ASP A 70 -12.18 1.34 7.29
C ASP A 70 -10.79 2.00 7.42
N LEU A 71 -9.74 1.21 7.20
CA LEU A 71 -8.34 1.59 7.23
C LEU A 71 -7.64 1.11 5.97
N MET A 72 -6.86 1.96 5.33
CA MET A 72 -6.00 1.59 4.21
C MET A 72 -4.53 1.82 4.57
N LEU A 73 -3.69 0.81 4.40
CA LEU A 73 -2.24 0.95 4.37
C LEU A 73 -1.82 0.98 2.90
N VAL A 74 -1.22 2.08 2.49
CA VAL A 74 -0.89 2.34 1.08
C VAL A 74 0.59 2.69 0.97
N GLU A 75 1.29 2.01 0.07
CA GLU A 75 2.64 2.39 -0.29
C GLU A 75 2.71 3.83 -0.80
N ALA A 76 3.68 4.59 -0.31
CA ALA A 76 4.11 5.88 -0.84
C ALA A 76 5.63 5.88 -0.91
N ASN A 77 6.18 5.16 -1.91
CA ASN A 77 7.60 4.84 -1.90
C ASN A 77 8.46 6.05 -2.20
N TYR A 78 8.16 6.81 -3.25
CA TYR A 78 9.04 7.89 -3.69
C TYR A 78 8.30 9.18 -4.05
N ASP A 79 9.00 10.29 -3.85
CA ASP A 79 8.72 11.57 -4.46
C ASP A 79 9.37 11.61 -5.85
N GLU A 80 8.63 12.05 -6.86
CA GLU A 80 9.06 12.02 -8.27
C GLU A 80 10.37 12.80 -8.48
N ASP A 81 10.43 14.02 -7.96
CA ASP A 81 11.60 14.88 -8.13
C ASP A 81 12.82 14.31 -7.41
N MET A 82 12.65 13.78 -6.19
CA MET A 82 13.73 13.16 -5.44
C MET A 82 14.27 11.92 -6.17
N LEU A 83 13.40 11.07 -6.71
CA LEU A 83 13.84 9.90 -7.49
C LEU A 83 14.60 10.33 -8.76
N LEU A 84 14.07 11.29 -9.51
CA LEU A 84 14.66 11.70 -10.77
C LEU A 84 16.02 12.41 -10.58
N THR A 85 16.15 13.25 -9.56
CA THR A 85 17.36 14.04 -9.28
C THR A 85 18.34 13.37 -8.33
N GLY A 86 17.93 12.35 -7.57
CA GLY A 86 18.75 11.64 -6.59
C GLY A 86 19.88 10.82 -7.20
N ASP A 87 20.69 10.21 -6.34
CA ASP A 87 21.96 9.57 -6.71
C ASP A 87 21.82 8.14 -7.30
N TYR A 88 20.59 7.60 -7.36
CA TYR A 88 20.41 6.25 -7.87
C TYR A 88 20.81 6.12 -9.35
N PRO A 89 21.43 5.01 -9.74
CA PRO A 89 21.74 4.75 -11.15
C PRO A 89 20.48 4.75 -12.01
N GLY A 90 20.59 5.18 -13.26
CA GLY A 90 19.45 5.34 -14.16
C GLY A 90 18.63 4.06 -14.38
N PHE A 91 19.26 2.88 -14.36
CA PHE A 91 18.53 1.61 -14.46
C PHE A 91 17.66 1.34 -13.23
N LEU A 92 18.12 1.72 -12.02
CA LEU A 92 17.38 1.56 -10.79
C LEU A 92 16.20 2.54 -10.72
N LYS A 93 16.42 3.81 -11.11
CA LYS A 93 15.33 4.80 -11.26
C LYS A 93 14.23 4.29 -12.17
N LYS A 94 14.60 3.73 -13.34
CA LYS A 94 13.63 3.12 -14.28
C LYS A 94 12.90 1.93 -13.69
N ALA A 95 13.58 1.09 -12.91
CA ALA A 95 12.96 -0.06 -12.26
C ALA A 95 11.95 0.37 -11.19
N ILE A 96 12.30 1.37 -10.36
CA ILE A 96 11.43 1.91 -9.31
C ILE A 96 10.19 2.60 -9.93
N HIS A 97 10.39 3.43 -10.94
CA HIS A 97 9.33 4.19 -11.61
C HIS A 97 8.46 3.34 -12.55
N GLY A 98 8.92 2.15 -12.93
CA GLY A 98 8.24 1.28 -13.89
C GLY A 98 6.96 0.64 -13.35
N ASP A 99 6.11 0.12 -14.25
CA ASP A 99 4.82 -0.52 -13.93
C ASP A 99 4.89 -1.66 -12.91
N HIS A 100 6.06 -2.24 -12.72
CA HIS A 100 6.34 -3.31 -11.76
C HIS A 100 7.29 -2.86 -10.63
N GLY A 101 7.52 -1.56 -10.50
CA GLY A 101 8.32 -0.96 -9.44
C GLY A 101 7.49 -0.66 -8.19
N HIS A 102 7.43 0.61 -7.84
CA HIS A 102 6.76 1.11 -6.64
C HIS A 102 5.83 2.28 -6.95
N LEU A 103 4.92 2.62 -6.03
CA LEU A 103 4.07 3.79 -6.16
C LEU A 103 4.81 5.07 -5.80
N SER A 104 4.66 6.08 -6.64
CA SER A 104 4.96 7.47 -6.28
C SER A 104 3.98 8.00 -5.23
N ASN A 105 4.32 9.11 -4.57
CA ASN A 105 3.39 9.82 -3.69
C ASN A 105 2.11 10.23 -4.45
N GLU A 106 2.22 10.60 -5.72
CA GLU A 106 1.10 10.96 -6.59
C GLU A 106 0.16 9.78 -6.84
N ASP A 107 0.71 8.60 -7.13
CA ASP A 107 -0.07 7.38 -7.34
C ASP A 107 -0.69 6.86 -6.05
N ALA A 108 0.04 6.92 -4.93
CA ALA A 108 -0.48 6.64 -3.60
C ALA A 108 -1.71 7.50 -3.26
N GLY A 109 -1.61 8.81 -3.54
CA GLY A 109 -2.73 9.74 -3.40
C GLY A 109 -3.90 9.41 -4.33
N THR A 110 -3.60 9.01 -5.56
CA THR A 110 -4.61 8.61 -6.55
C THR A 110 -5.35 7.34 -6.12
N LEU A 111 -4.62 6.31 -5.67
CA LEU A 111 -5.22 5.09 -5.12
C LEU A 111 -6.09 5.41 -3.91
N SER A 112 -5.55 6.15 -2.95
CA SER A 112 -6.23 6.53 -1.72
C SER A 112 -7.53 7.30 -2.01
N ALA A 113 -7.49 8.29 -2.90
CA ALA A 113 -8.65 9.10 -3.25
C ALA A 113 -9.75 8.30 -3.98
N LYS A 114 -9.36 7.36 -4.87
CA LYS A 114 -10.30 6.53 -5.64
C LYS A 114 -10.90 5.39 -4.82
N ALA A 115 -10.13 4.82 -3.89
CA ALA A 115 -10.58 3.71 -3.06
C ALA A 115 -11.32 4.15 -1.80
N ALA A 116 -11.13 5.39 -1.34
CA ALA A 116 -11.82 5.92 -0.16
C ALA A 116 -13.34 5.91 -0.34
N SER A 117 -14.05 5.54 0.71
CA SER A 117 -15.50 5.53 0.80
C SER A 117 -15.96 6.26 2.07
N GLU A 118 -17.26 6.37 2.29
CA GLU A 118 -17.83 7.03 3.48
C GLU A 118 -17.41 6.37 4.81
N ILE A 119 -17.08 5.07 4.79
CA ILE A 119 -16.64 4.34 5.98
C ILE A 119 -15.12 4.40 6.19
N THR A 120 -14.36 4.86 5.20
CA THR A 120 -12.91 4.96 5.31
C THR A 120 -12.52 6.09 6.25
N LYS A 121 -11.86 5.75 7.36
CA LYS A 121 -11.46 6.70 8.39
C LYS A 121 -10.03 7.16 8.22
N ASP A 122 -9.13 6.19 7.95
CA ASP A 122 -7.70 6.42 7.95
C ASP A 122 -7.03 5.84 6.70
N VAL A 123 -6.07 6.59 6.17
CA VAL A 123 -5.07 6.16 5.20
C VAL A 123 -3.71 6.32 5.84
N VAL A 124 -2.98 5.22 5.92
CA VAL A 124 -1.65 5.18 6.50
C VAL A 124 -0.65 4.93 5.39
N LEU A 125 0.25 5.86 5.19
CA LEU A 125 1.32 5.75 4.21
C LEU A 125 2.46 4.92 4.79
N VAL A 126 2.90 3.93 4.02
CA VAL A 126 3.92 2.95 4.41
C VAL A 126 4.95 2.78 3.30
N HIS A 127 6.03 2.06 3.58
CA HIS A 127 7.05 1.66 2.61
C HIS A 127 7.74 2.85 1.91
N LEU A 128 8.00 3.93 2.66
CA LEU A 128 8.71 5.08 2.13
C LEU A 128 10.19 4.75 1.88
N SER A 129 10.70 5.19 0.73
CA SER A 129 12.13 5.14 0.44
C SER A 129 12.90 6.07 1.38
N LYS A 130 14.03 5.61 1.89
CA LYS A 130 14.92 6.44 2.72
C LYS A 130 15.65 7.51 1.93
N ASP A 131 15.90 7.26 0.65
CA ASP A 131 16.73 8.10 -0.20
C ASP A 131 15.90 8.97 -1.15
N ASN A 132 14.70 8.52 -1.52
CA ASN A 132 13.89 9.17 -2.55
C ASN A 132 12.52 9.64 -2.03
N ASN A 133 12.35 9.76 -0.72
CA ASN A 133 11.15 10.31 -0.11
C ASN A 133 11.43 10.93 1.25
N THR A 134 10.45 11.70 1.76
CA THR A 134 10.36 12.08 3.16
C THR A 134 8.92 11.94 3.66
N PRO A 135 8.69 11.73 4.96
CA PRO A 135 7.35 11.68 5.53
C PRO A 135 6.52 12.93 5.19
N GLU A 136 7.15 14.12 5.21
CA GLU A 136 6.48 15.40 4.93
C GLU A 136 5.99 15.47 3.49
N LYS A 137 6.83 15.11 2.50
CA LYS A 137 6.48 15.11 1.08
C LYS A 137 5.36 14.12 0.78
N ALA A 138 5.47 12.89 1.32
CA ALA A 138 4.43 11.88 1.16
C ALA A 138 3.10 12.37 1.74
N LEU A 139 3.12 12.90 2.95
CA LEU A 139 1.93 13.41 3.63
C LEU A 139 1.30 14.60 2.88
N GLU A 140 2.11 15.56 2.44
CA GLU A 140 1.66 16.75 1.70
C GLU A 140 0.97 16.35 0.39
N THR A 141 1.64 15.51 -0.42
CA THR A 141 1.14 15.09 -1.74
C THR A 141 -0.17 14.31 -1.61
N VAL A 142 -0.19 13.29 -0.75
CA VAL A 142 -1.37 12.44 -0.59
C VAL A 142 -2.52 13.20 0.04
N SER A 143 -2.27 14.02 1.07
CA SER A 143 -3.30 14.85 1.70
C SER A 143 -3.88 15.87 0.72
N GLY A 144 -3.04 16.44 -0.15
CA GLY A 144 -3.50 17.37 -1.22
C GLY A 144 -4.46 16.69 -2.21
N LYS A 145 -4.22 15.43 -2.55
CA LYS A 145 -5.14 14.63 -3.39
C LYS A 145 -6.44 14.29 -2.66
N ILE A 146 -6.35 13.84 -1.43
CA ILE A 146 -7.50 13.48 -0.58
C ILE A 146 -8.40 14.71 -0.33
N ALA A 147 -7.82 15.90 -0.12
CA ALA A 147 -8.59 17.12 0.08
C ALA A 147 -9.53 17.46 -1.10
N ARG A 148 -9.21 17.01 -2.31
CA ARG A 148 -10.01 17.20 -3.53
C ARG A 148 -10.94 16.01 -3.83
N ALA A 149 -10.85 14.93 -3.04
CA ALA A 149 -11.66 13.72 -3.24
C ALA A 149 -13.07 13.89 -2.62
N LYS A 150 -13.98 12.99 -3.01
CA LYS A 150 -15.33 12.92 -2.45
C LYS A 150 -15.32 12.55 -0.96
N HIS A 151 -14.47 11.61 -0.59
CA HIS A 151 -14.29 11.15 0.78
C HIS A 151 -12.90 11.54 1.26
N ARG A 152 -12.79 12.00 2.51
CA ARG A 152 -11.59 12.66 3.04
C ARG A 152 -11.14 11.99 4.34
N PRO A 153 -10.62 10.74 4.27
CA PRO A 153 -10.05 10.09 5.44
C PRO A 153 -8.86 10.88 5.98
N LYS A 154 -8.54 10.67 7.25
CA LYS A 154 -7.30 11.16 7.82
C LYS A 154 -6.11 10.46 7.17
N VAL A 155 -5.08 11.21 6.82
CA VAL A 155 -3.82 10.69 6.27
C VAL A 155 -2.74 10.77 7.35
N SER A 156 -1.98 9.70 7.50
CA SER A 156 -0.81 9.63 8.38
C SER A 156 0.30 8.82 7.73
N VAL A 157 1.51 8.91 8.27
CA VAL A 157 2.71 8.22 7.78
C VAL A 157 3.28 7.37 8.91
N ILE A 158 3.75 6.17 8.59
CA ILE A 158 4.61 5.37 9.46
C ILE A 158 6.03 5.44 8.93
N GLU A 159 6.92 6.01 9.73
CA GLU A 159 8.34 6.08 9.41
C GLU A 159 9.01 4.71 9.54
N HIS A 160 10.07 4.50 8.76
CA HIS A 160 10.85 3.28 8.82
C HIS A 160 11.41 3.02 10.24
N GLY A 161 11.13 1.84 10.77
CA GLY A 161 11.57 1.44 12.12
C GLY A 161 10.73 2.00 13.26
N SER A 162 9.67 2.76 12.97
CA SER A 162 8.70 3.19 13.97
C SER A 162 7.50 2.23 14.05
N THR A 163 6.78 2.28 15.15
CA THR A 163 5.48 1.62 15.30
C THR A 163 4.37 2.67 15.24
N GLY A 164 3.38 2.45 14.38
CA GLY A 164 2.19 3.30 14.37
C GLY A 164 1.44 3.19 15.71
N GLY A 165 0.84 4.30 16.15
CA GLY A 165 -0.03 4.31 17.31
C GLY A 165 -1.38 3.61 17.03
N PRO A 166 -2.24 3.50 18.04
CA PRO A 166 -3.60 2.99 17.82
C PRO A 166 -4.36 3.93 16.90
N PHE A 167 -4.97 3.37 15.86
CA PHE A 167 -5.79 4.04 14.87
C PHE A 167 -7.28 3.92 15.20
#